data_9eae69a26dfedfd486d527addb7ddc2d
#
_entry.id   9eae69a26dfedfd486d527addb7ddc2d
#
_cell.length_a   1.000
_cell.length_b   1.000
_cell.length_c   1.000
_cell.angle_alpha   90.00
_cell.angle_beta   90.00
_cell.angle_gamma   90.00
#
_symmetry.space_group_name_H-M   'P 1'
#
loop_
_entity.id
_entity.type
_entity.pdbx_description
1 polymer ?
#
loop_
_entity_poly.entity_id
_entity_poly.type
_entity_poly.pdbx_seq_one_letter_code
_entity_poly.pdbx_strand_id
1 'polypeptide(L)'
;MTKEDVNSTYSLGNLTVCDLAREFGVSTRTIHRYLSSEYKENLPKLVYSNVVVLMDATYWGRRFGVVIMKDHISGRVLWYKFIDKKETIADYREGISYLDLHGYNVLGIVSDGLKGLRQEFHQYRFQHCQFHQLMTIRAKLTLHPKLQASQDLLGIAKMLCHTDKDSFIGALT
;
A
#
# COMPACT_ATOMS: atom_id res chain seq x y z
N MET A 1 22.12 -10.59 -16.98
CA MET A 1 20.94 -10.79 -16.12
C MET A 1 21.36 -11.60 -14.92
N THR A 2 21.33 -10.98 -13.76
CA THR A 2 21.59 -11.66 -12.48
C THR A 2 20.25 -11.88 -11.76
N LYS A 3 20.28 -12.65 -10.67
CA LYS A 3 19.13 -12.84 -9.79
C LYS A 3 18.74 -11.51 -9.10
N GLU A 4 19.74 -10.71 -8.77
CA GLU A 4 19.59 -9.39 -8.16
C GLU A 4 18.86 -8.43 -9.11
N ASP A 5 19.17 -8.47 -10.41
CA ASP A 5 18.49 -7.64 -11.41
C ASP A 5 16.99 -7.95 -11.45
N VAL A 6 16.62 -9.23 -11.47
CA VAL A 6 15.21 -9.67 -11.50
C VAL A 6 14.48 -9.26 -10.23
N ASN A 7 15.10 -9.46 -9.06
CA ASN A 7 14.48 -9.10 -7.77
C ASN A 7 14.30 -7.58 -7.63
N SER A 8 15.31 -6.79 -8.00
CA SER A 8 15.22 -5.32 -7.93
C SER A 8 14.14 -4.79 -8.88
N THR A 9 14.11 -5.28 -10.11
CA THR A 9 13.09 -4.87 -11.10
C THR A 9 11.68 -5.26 -10.65
N TYR A 10 11.50 -6.46 -10.06
CA TYR A 10 10.23 -6.90 -9.52
C TYR A 10 9.77 -6.06 -8.33
N SER A 11 10.70 -5.68 -7.45
CA SER A 11 10.41 -4.88 -6.26
C SER A 11 10.09 -3.42 -6.55
N LEU A 12 10.62 -2.86 -7.65
CA LEU A 12 10.43 -1.46 -8.02
C LEU A 12 9.16 -1.21 -8.84
N GLY A 13 8.59 -2.23 -9.48
CA GLY A 13 7.53 -2.03 -10.46
C GLY A 13 6.28 -2.86 -10.23
N ASN A 14 5.21 -2.49 -10.92
CA ASN A 14 3.97 -3.28 -11.04
C ASN A 14 4.08 -4.33 -12.15
N LEU A 15 5.27 -4.94 -12.32
CA LEU A 15 5.54 -5.92 -13.36
C LEU A 15 5.08 -7.31 -12.92
N THR A 16 4.40 -8.01 -13.81
CA THR A 16 4.06 -9.41 -13.62
C THR A 16 5.26 -10.31 -13.94
N VAL A 17 5.21 -11.57 -13.48
CA VAL A 17 6.22 -12.58 -13.86
C VAL A 17 6.32 -12.73 -15.39
N CYS A 18 5.21 -12.57 -16.10
CA CYS A 18 5.20 -12.63 -17.58
C CYS A 18 5.90 -11.42 -18.20
N ASP A 19 5.74 -10.23 -17.62
CA ASP A 19 6.41 -9.02 -18.10
C ASP A 19 7.92 -9.13 -17.87
N LEU A 20 8.35 -9.57 -16.71
CA LEU A 20 9.76 -9.84 -16.41
C LEU A 20 10.36 -10.91 -17.36
N ALA A 21 9.63 -11.98 -17.61
CA ALA A 21 10.06 -13.02 -18.54
C ALA A 21 10.30 -12.45 -19.95
N ARG A 22 9.45 -11.54 -20.39
CA ARG A 22 9.56 -10.85 -21.69
C ARG A 22 10.71 -9.85 -21.68
N GLU A 23 10.84 -9.04 -20.65
CA GLU A 23 11.88 -8.01 -20.50
C GLU A 23 13.28 -8.62 -20.48
N PHE A 24 13.46 -9.70 -19.69
CA PHE A 24 14.74 -10.36 -19.55
C PHE A 24 15.00 -11.48 -20.61
N GLY A 25 14.05 -11.74 -21.51
CA GLY A 25 14.20 -12.75 -22.58
C GLY A 25 14.33 -14.19 -22.07
N VAL A 26 13.69 -14.52 -20.94
CA VAL A 26 13.75 -15.85 -20.31
C VAL A 26 12.37 -16.42 -20.06
N SER A 27 12.30 -17.72 -19.67
CA SER A 27 11.01 -18.34 -19.35
C SER A 27 10.47 -17.85 -18.00
N THR A 28 9.16 -17.86 -17.83
CA THR A 28 8.49 -17.58 -16.54
C THR A 28 8.98 -18.51 -15.42
N ARG A 29 9.33 -19.77 -15.76
CA ARG A 29 9.94 -20.73 -14.83
C ARG A 29 11.29 -20.24 -14.30
N THR A 30 12.10 -19.60 -15.15
CA THR A 30 13.39 -19.01 -14.74
C THR A 30 13.17 -17.84 -13.78
N ILE A 31 12.19 -16.96 -14.07
CA ILE A 31 11.81 -15.87 -13.19
C ILE A 31 11.34 -16.42 -11.84
N HIS A 32 10.41 -17.39 -11.83
CA HIS A 32 9.97 -18.00 -10.57
C HIS A 32 11.13 -18.59 -9.76
N ARG A 33 12.08 -19.27 -10.39
CA ARG A 33 13.26 -19.82 -9.70
C ARG A 33 14.10 -18.72 -9.07
N TYR A 34 14.25 -17.56 -9.71
CA TYR A 34 14.99 -16.44 -9.16
C TYR A 34 14.24 -15.77 -8.01
N LEU A 35 12.94 -15.56 -8.13
CA LEU A 35 12.11 -14.98 -7.08
C LEU A 35 11.91 -15.93 -5.88
N SER A 36 11.89 -17.26 -6.09
CA SER A 36 11.70 -18.27 -5.03
C SER A 36 12.96 -18.57 -4.23
N SER A 37 14.13 -18.20 -4.75
CA SER A 37 15.35 -18.38 -3.99
C SER A 37 15.36 -17.33 -2.88
N GLU A 38 15.50 -17.77 -1.61
CA GLU A 38 15.50 -16.90 -0.44
C GLU A 38 16.31 -15.63 -0.67
N TYR A 39 15.63 -14.54 -0.86
CA TYR A 39 16.21 -13.20 -0.80
C TYR A 39 16.45 -12.91 0.68
N LYS A 40 17.66 -13.18 1.15
CA LYS A 40 18.13 -12.62 2.42
C LYS A 40 18.36 -11.14 2.17
N GLU A 41 17.31 -10.34 2.39
CA GLU A 41 17.48 -8.92 2.47
C GLU A 41 18.51 -8.65 3.57
N ASN A 42 19.67 -8.12 3.21
CA ASN A 42 20.56 -7.53 4.19
C ASN A 42 19.80 -6.31 4.73
N LEU A 43 18.97 -6.52 5.75
CA LEU A 43 18.30 -5.44 6.46
C LEU A 43 19.41 -4.51 6.92
N PRO A 44 19.43 -3.26 6.47
CA PRO A 44 20.42 -2.32 6.95
C PRO A 44 20.29 -2.27 8.47
N LYS A 45 21.44 -2.29 9.15
CA LYS A 45 21.52 -2.02 10.60
C LYS A 45 20.63 -0.82 10.89
N LEU A 46 19.79 -0.96 11.92
CA LEU A 46 18.89 0.04 12.47
C LEU A 46 19.45 1.45 12.30
N VAL A 47 18.97 2.15 11.32
CA VAL A 47 19.13 3.60 11.23
C VAL A 47 17.80 4.15 11.74
N TYR A 48 17.84 4.92 12.82
CA TYR A 48 16.69 5.68 13.27
C TYR A 48 16.15 6.49 12.10
N SER A 49 15.09 6.03 11.49
CA SER A 49 14.52 6.68 10.32
C SER A 49 13.10 7.12 10.62
N ASN A 50 12.83 8.38 10.28
CA ASN A 50 11.46 8.89 10.24
C ASN A 50 10.72 8.24 9.09
N VAL A 51 9.54 7.66 9.35
CA VAL A 51 8.74 6.98 8.33
C VAL A 51 7.30 7.47 8.34
N VAL A 52 6.71 7.53 7.15
CA VAL A 52 5.26 7.62 6.99
C VAL A 52 4.77 6.25 6.54
N VAL A 53 4.01 5.59 7.39
CA VAL A 53 3.62 4.19 7.21
C VAL A 53 2.35 4.10 6.36
N LEU A 54 2.46 3.42 5.23
CA LEU A 54 1.30 2.98 4.44
C LEU A 54 0.88 1.60 4.96
N MET A 55 -0.36 1.49 5.42
CA MET A 55 -0.94 0.24 5.91
C MET A 55 -2.01 -0.25 4.93
N ASP A 56 -1.92 -1.51 4.55
CA ASP A 56 -2.89 -2.15 3.67
C ASP A 56 -2.95 -3.65 3.91
N ALA A 57 -4.06 -4.29 3.51
CA ALA A 57 -4.18 -5.73 3.51
C ALA A 57 -4.62 -6.24 2.12
N THR A 58 -3.94 -7.26 1.65
CA THR A 58 -4.23 -7.89 0.37
C THR A 58 -4.60 -9.35 0.58
N TYR A 59 -5.57 -9.85 -0.19
CA TYR A 59 -6.12 -11.20 -0.06
C TYR A 59 -5.96 -12.01 -1.34
N TRP A 60 -5.62 -13.27 -1.20
CA TRP A 60 -5.63 -14.25 -2.29
C TRP A 60 -6.86 -15.15 -2.19
N GLY A 61 -7.92 -14.71 -2.83
CA GLY A 61 -9.23 -15.35 -2.73
C GLY A 61 -9.77 -15.31 -1.29
N ARG A 62 -10.27 -16.47 -0.83
CA ARG A 62 -10.78 -16.63 0.56
C ARG A 62 -9.84 -17.44 1.45
N ARG A 63 -8.61 -17.71 1.01
CA ARG A 63 -7.71 -18.65 1.68
C ARG A 63 -6.81 -17.96 2.70
N PHE A 64 -6.16 -16.89 2.30
CA PHE A 64 -5.26 -16.14 3.16
C PHE A 64 -5.10 -14.71 2.67
N GLY A 65 -4.56 -13.88 3.51
CA GLY A 65 -4.17 -12.51 3.17
C GLY A 65 -2.81 -12.17 3.76
N VAL A 66 -2.37 -10.97 3.48
CA VAL A 66 -1.20 -10.36 4.11
C VAL A 66 -1.52 -8.93 4.50
N VAL A 67 -1.22 -8.58 5.74
CA VAL A 67 -1.17 -7.20 6.21
C VAL A 67 0.24 -6.69 5.95
N ILE A 68 0.38 -5.53 5.35
CA ILE A 68 1.66 -4.96 4.95
C ILE A 68 1.79 -3.54 5.49
N MET A 69 2.96 -3.21 5.99
CA MET A 69 3.37 -1.85 6.30
C MET A 69 4.55 -1.46 5.44
N LYS A 70 4.42 -0.35 4.70
CA LYS A 70 5.46 0.17 3.80
C LYS A 70 5.82 1.59 4.20
N ASP A 71 7.08 1.96 4.03
CA ASP A 71 7.45 3.37 4.07
C ASP A 71 7.02 4.08 2.78
N HIS A 72 6.36 5.22 2.93
CA HIS A 72 5.88 6.03 1.81
C HIS A 72 7.02 6.54 0.92
N ILE A 73 8.13 6.94 1.51
CA ILE A 73 9.24 7.58 0.78
C ILE A 73 10.06 6.54 0.03
N SER A 74 10.54 5.52 0.72
CA SER A 74 11.40 4.50 0.12
C SER A 74 10.63 3.40 -0.60
N GLY A 75 9.33 3.27 -0.36
CA GLY A 75 8.51 2.17 -0.86
C GLY A 75 8.85 0.80 -0.26
N ARG A 76 9.77 0.74 0.71
CA ARG A 76 10.21 -0.52 1.33
C ARG A 76 9.13 -1.08 2.25
N VAL A 77 9.00 -2.41 2.22
CA VAL A 77 8.20 -3.12 3.21
C VAL A 77 8.96 -3.11 4.54
N LEU A 78 8.35 -2.52 5.56
CA LEU A 78 8.90 -2.42 6.90
C LEU A 78 8.49 -3.59 7.78
N TRP A 79 7.26 -4.08 7.57
CA TRP A 79 6.70 -5.21 8.30
C TRP A 79 5.57 -5.85 7.50
N TYR A 80 5.37 -7.13 7.65
CA TYR A 80 4.23 -7.86 7.10
C TYR A 80 3.83 -9.04 7.98
N LYS A 81 2.57 -9.47 7.86
CA LYS A 81 2.03 -10.62 8.55
C LYS A 81 1.03 -11.35 7.64
N PHE A 82 1.21 -12.66 7.48
CA PHE A 82 0.20 -13.49 6.85
C PHE A 82 -0.97 -13.72 7.80
N ILE A 83 -2.18 -13.67 7.27
CA ILE A 83 -3.43 -13.85 8.00
C ILE A 83 -4.32 -14.84 7.27
N ASP A 84 -4.97 -15.74 8.01
CA ASP A 84 -5.89 -16.74 7.46
C ASP A 84 -7.33 -16.25 7.40
N LYS A 85 -7.60 -15.09 8.00
CA LYS A 85 -8.91 -14.47 8.11
C LYS A 85 -8.81 -12.99 7.71
N LYS A 86 -9.92 -12.28 7.85
CA LYS A 86 -9.94 -10.83 7.67
C LYS A 86 -8.99 -10.14 8.66
N GLU A 87 -8.30 -9.10 8.20
CA GLU A 87 -7.45 -8.26 9.04
C GLU A 87 -8.20 -7.69 10.24
N THR A 88 -7.48 -7.51 11.33
CA THR A 88 -7.97 -6.92 12.57
C THR A 88 -7.12 -5.73 12.99
N ILE A 89 -7.66 -4.87 13.86
CA ILE A 89 -6.89 -3.77 14.47
C ILE A 89 -5.66 -4.30 15.22
N ALA A 90 -5.78 -5.50 15.82
CA ALA A 90 -4.67 -6.14 16.53
C ALA A 90 -3.48 -6.46 15.61
N ASP A 91 -3.73 -6.84 14.36
CA ASP A 91 -2.67 -7.11 13.38
C ASP A 91 -1.89 -5.83 13.07
N TYR A 92 -2.58 -4.72 12.88
CA TYR A 92 -1.94 -3.42 12.66
C TYR A 92 -1.20 -2.90 13.90
N ARG A 93 -1.75 -3.14 15.10
CA ARG A 93 -1.07 -2.78 16.35
C ARG A 93 0.25 -3.55 16.50
N GLU A 94 0.25 -4.84 16.18
CA GLU A 94 1.46 -5.67 16.20
C GLU A 94 2.55 -5.09 15.28
N GLY A 95 2.16 -4.69 14.07
CA GLY A 95 3.09 -4.06 13.12
C GLY A 95 3.66 -2.73 13.61
N ILE A 96 2.85 -1.83 14.17
CA ILE A 96 3.35 -0.58 14.74
C ILE A 96 4.27 -0.85 15.93
N SER A 97 3.89 -1.76 16.83
CA SER A 97 4.76 -2.16 17.94
C SER A 97 6.10 -2.72 17.47
N TYR A 98 6.10 -3.49 16.37
CA TYR A 98 7.33 -3.95 15.76
C TYR A 98 8.20 -2.79 15.26
N LEU A 99 7.62 -1.79 14.60
CA LEU A 99 8.36 -0.62 14.11
C LEU A 99 8.97 0.17 15.27
N ASP A 100 8.21 0.42 16.34
CA ASP A 100 8.67 1.13 17.51
C ASP A 100 9.85 0.40 18.19
N LEU A 101 9.75 -0.93 18.35
CA LEU A 101 10.82 -1.77 18.91
C LEU A 101 12.10 -1.77 18.05
N HIS A 102 11.97 -1.55 16.73
CA HIS A 102 13.10 -1.50 15.81
C HIS A 102 13.61 -0.08 15.56
N GLY A 103 13.15 0.90 16.35
CA GLY A 103 13.68 2.28 16.36
C GLY A 103 13.17 3.14 15.21
N TYR A 104 12.07 2.76 14.53
CA TYR A 104 11.42 3.63 13.57
C TYR A 104 10.62 4.72 14.28
N ASN A 105 10.75 5.96 13.82
CA ASN A 105 9.92 7.07 14.28
C ASN A 105 8.76 7.29 13.31
N VAL A 106 7.57 6.84 13.68
CA VAL A 106 6.37 6.92 12.84
C VAL A 106 5.80 8.34 12.89
N LEU A 107 6.01 9.11 11.82
CA LEU A 107 5.52 10.50 11.68
C LEU A 107 4.03 10.58 11.32
N GLY A 108 3.51 9.55 10.69
CA GLY A 108 2.12 9.48 10.27
C GLY A 108 1.76 8.14 9.64
N ILE A 109 0.46 7.91 9.53
CA ILE A 109 -0.12 6.68 9.01
C ILE A 109 -1.08 7.01 7.88
N VAL A 110 -0.97 6.28 6.78
CA VAL A 110 -1.95 6.27 5.69
C VAL A 110 -2.53 4.87 5.60
N SER A 111 -3.85 4.74 5.68
CA SER A 111 -4.53 3.45 5.62
C SER A 111 -5.85 3.54 4.86
N ASP A 112 -6.41 2.38 4.53
CA ASP A 112 -7.78 2.26 4.06
C ASP A 112 -8.79 2.67 5.15
N GLY A 113 -10.07 2.49 4.87
CA GLY A 113 -11.15 2.86 5.78
C GLY A 113 -11.52 1.81 6.83
N LEU A 114 -10.62 0.93 7.27
CA LEU A 114 -10.96 -0.07 8.30
C LEU A 114 -11.49 0.61 9.56
N LYS A 115 -12.73 0.27 9.92
CA LYS A 115 -13.44 0.91 11.05
C LYS A 115 -12.67 0.69 12.35
N GLY A 116 -12.41 1.79 13.06
CA GLY A 116 -11.72 1.79 14.35
C GLY A 116 -10.21 2.03 14.26
N LEU A 117 -9.60 1.90 13.08
CA LEU A 117 -8.15 2.04 12.92
C LEU A 117 -7.67 3.46 13.27
N ARG A 118 -8.40 4.49 12.82
CA ARG A 118 -8.09 5.88 13.16
C ARG A 118 -8.18 6.18 14.65
N GLN A 119 -9.13 5.57 15.35
CA GLN A 119 -9.27 5.70 16.80
C GLN A 119 -8.14 5.01 17.54
N GLU A 120 -7.72 3.84 17.08
CA GLU A 120 -6.61 3.09 17.65
C GLU A 120 -5.30 3.89 17.56
N PHE A 121 -5.03 4.51 16.43
CA PHE A 121 -3.81 5.25 16.16
C PHE A 121 -3.98 6.77 16.26
N HIS A 122 -4.87 7.24 17.15
CA HIS A 122 -5.18 8.67 17.31
C HIS A 122 -3.98 9.54 17.69
N GLN A 123 -2.93 8.95 18.28
CA GLN A 123 -1.68 9.64 18.63
C GLN A 123 -0.82 9.97 17.41
N TYR A 124 -1.04 9.32 16.26
CA TYR A 124 -0.34 9.61 15.03
C TYR A 124 -1.15 10.53 14.11
N ARG A 125 -0.47 11.27 13.24
CA ARG A 125 -1.13 11.92 12.12
C ARG A 125 -1.70 10.82 11.20
N PHE A 126 -3.01 10.83 11.00
CA PHE A 126 -3.70 9.77 10.26
C PHE A 126 -4.40 10.33 9.04
N GLN A 127 -4.14 9.72 7.87
CA GLN A 127 -4.79 10.02 6.61
C GLN A 127 -5.45 8.77 6.03
N HIS A 128 -6.70 8.92 5.56
CA HIS A 128 -7.30 7.89 4.71
C HIS A 128 -6.61 7.85 3.35
N CYS A 129 -6.33 6.64 2.85
CA CYS A 129 -5.73 6.43 1.55
C CYS A 129 -6.63 7.02 0.45
N GLN A 130 -6.12 8.00 -0.28
CA GLN A 130 -6.85 8.69 -1.35
C GLN A 130 -7.30 7.73 -2.46
N PHE A 131 -6.48 6.73 -2.78
CA PHE A 131 -6.83 5.68 -3.74
C PHE A 131 -8.07 4.90 -3.29
N HIS A 132 -8.10 4.41 -2.05
CA HIS A 132 -9.25 3.67 -1.52
C HIS A 132 -10.49 4.55 -1.38
N GLN A 133 -10.31 5.82 -1.06
CA GLN A 133 -11.41 6.80 -1.04
C GLN A 133 -12.02 6.97 -2.43
N LEU A 134 -11.19 7.15 -3.46
CA LEU A 134 -11.64 7.25 -4.85
C LEU A 134 -12.35 5.96 -5.30
N MET A 135 -11.81 4.79 -4.96
CA MET A 135 -12.44 3.50 -5.27
C MET A 135 -13.81 3.35 -4.60
N THR A 136 -13.95 3.80 -3.34
CA THR A 136 -15.22 3.80 -2.61
C THR A 136 -16.26 4.70 -3.29
N ILE A 137 -15.87 5.89 -3.73
CA ILE A 137 -16.74 6.82 -4.47
C ILE A 137 -17.16 6.20 -5.81
N ARG A 138 -16.22 5.64 -6.57
CA ARG A 138 -16.51 4.96 -7.84
C ARG A 138 -17.47 3.78 -7.68
N ALA A 139 -17.33 2.99 -6.61
CA ALA A 139 -18.22 1.87 -6.34
C ALA A 139 -19.68 2.33 -6.08
N LYS A 140 -19.86 3.51 -5.49
CA LYS A 140 -21.19 4.10 -5.25
C LYS A 140 -21.78 4.83 -6.46
N LEU A 141 -20.94 5.48 -7.25
CA LEU A 141 -21.38 6.31 -8.39
C LEU A 141 -21.36 5.59 -9.73
N THR A 142 -20.77 4.40 -9.79
CA THR A 142 -20.36 3.69 -11.01
C THR A 142 -19.20 4.38 -11.76
N LEU A 143 -18.61 3.67 -12.75
CA LEU A 143 -17.51 4.23 -13.56
C LEU A 143 -17.99 5.27 -14.58
N HIS A 144 -19.26 5.16 -15.02
CA HIS A 144 -19.87 6.01 -16.03
C HIS A 144 -21.24 6.47 -15.54
N PRO A 145 -21.28 7.40 -14.56
CA PRO A 145 -22.56 7.89 -14.02
C PRO A 145 -23.34 8.67 -15.07
N LYS A 146 -24.67 8.47 -15.08
CA LYS A 146 -25.56 9.14 -16.03
C LYS A 146 -26.05 10.52 -15.53
N LEU A 147 -26.18 10.68 -14.21
CA LEU A 147 -26.64 11.93 -13.61
C LEU A 147 -25.50 12.94 -13.57
N GLN A 148 -25.78 14.20 -13.93
CA GLN A 148 -24.80 15.29 -13.92
C GLN A 148 -24.11 15.43 -12.56
N ALA A 149 -24.87 15.52 -11.47
CA ALA A 149 -24.33 15.61 -10.12
C ALA A 149 -23.37 14.47 -9.76
N SER A 150 -23.60 13.26 -10.28
CA SER A 150 -22.71 12.12 -10.06
C SER A 150 -21.42 12.22 -10.91
N GLN A 151 -21.51 12.81 -12.11
CA GLN A 151 -20.36 13.11 -12.96
C GLN A 151 -19.47 14.17 -12.31
N ASP A 152 -20.08 15.24 -11.80
CA ASP A 152 -19.40 16.33 -11.12
C ASP A 152 -18.68 15.82 -9.86
N LEU A 153 -19.39 15.06 -9.03
CA LEU A 153 -18.80 14.47 -7.82
C LEU A 153 -17.64 13.51 -8.13
N LEU A 154 -17.74 12.73 -9.21
CA LEU A 154 -16.65 11.87 -9.66
C LEU A 154 -15.46 12.69 -10.17
N GLY A 155 -15.73 13.81 -10.84
CA GLY A 155 -14.72 14.77 -11.27
C GLY A 155 -13.94 15.34 -10.10
N ILE A 156 -14.66 15.85 -9.09
CA ILE A 156 -14.07 16.37 -7.85
C ILE A 156 -13.27 15.29 -7.12
N ALA A 157 -13.82 14.08 -7.01
CA ALA A 157 -13.12 12.98 -6.34
C ALA A 157 -11.78 12.61 -6.99
N LYS A 158 -11.67 12.74 -8.33
CA LYS A 158 -10.41 12.51 -9.04
C LYS A 158 -9.37 13.58 -8.74
N MET A 159 -9.74 14.75 -8.26
CA MET A 159 -8.79 15.79 -7.88
C MET A 159 -8.04 15.48 -6.59
N LEU A 160 -8.56 14.59 -5.73
CA LEU A 160 -7.98 14.27 -4.42
C LEU A 160 -6.47 13.99 -4.45
N CYS A 161 -5.98 13.34 -5.51
CA CYS A 161 -4.57 12.96 -5.63
C CYS A 161 -3.69 14.03 -6.27
N HIS A 162 -4.26 15.15 -6.74
CA HIS A 162 -3.59 16.14 -7.59
C HIS A 162 -3.82 17.59 -7.15
N THR A 163 -4.38 17.81 -5.96
CA THR A 163 -4.75 19.15 -5.48
C THR A 163 -4.35 19.34 -4.02
N ASP A 164 -4.24 20.58 -3.60
CA ASP A 164 -4.12 20.94 -2.19
C ASP A 164 -5.51 20.98 -1.50
N LYS A 165 -5.47 21.11 -0.15
CA LYS A 165 -6.68 21.10 0.68
C LYS A 165 -7.66 22.23 0.34
N ASP A 166 -7.15 23.44 0.11
CA ASP A 166 -7.98 24.62 -0.04
C ASP A 166 -8.67 24.61 -1.41
N SER A 167 -7.95 24.25 -2.46
CA SER A 167 -8.49 24.04 -3.81
C SER A 167 -9.53 22.92 -3.83
N PHE A 168 -9.31 21.83 -3.06
CA PHE A 168 -10.29 20.75 -2.99
C PHE A 168 -11.57 21.17 -2.26
N ILE A 169 -11.45 21.92 -1.16
CA ILE A 169 -12.63 22.45 -0.43
C ILE A 169 -13.42 23.41 -1.33
N GLY A 170 -12.72 24.29 -2.08
CA GLY A 170 -13.36 25.19 -3.02
C GLY A 170 -14.14 24.48 -4.14
N ALA A 171 -13.71 23.30 -4.57
CA ALA A 171 -14.43 22.50 -5.56
C ALA A 171 -15.69 21.80 -5.01
N LEU A 172 -15.85 21.73 -3.68
CA LEU A 172 -17.02 21.15 -3.01
C LEU A 172 -18.14 22.17 -2.73
N THR A 173 -17.86 23.48 -2.86
CA THR A 173 -18.80 24.58 -2.64
C THR A 173 -19.41 25.07 -3.94
#